data_15096a9f3fd23570a221d8308c3f0b9c
#
_entry.id   15096a9f3fd23570a221d8308c3f0b9c
#
_cell.length_a   1.000
_cell.length_b   1.000
_cell.length_c   1.000
_cell.angle_alpha   90.00
_cell.angle_beta   90.00
_cell.angle_gamma   90.00
#
_symmetry.space_group_name_H-M   'P 1'
#
loop_
_entity.id
_entity.type
_entity.pdbx_description
1 polymer ?
#
loop_
_entity_poly.entity_id
_entity_poly.type
_entity_poly.pdbx_seq_one_letter_code
_entity_poly.pdbx_strand_id
1 'polypeptide(L)'
;LGEFLALAVSLDHVSERYKNPQAKILSETLDAATTQYLLNNKSPSRKVNELDNRGSHFYLAMYWAQALATQEEDKELKSRFFKIAKKISENETKIMEELNAAQGQPMDIGGYFLPDDEKASNAMRPSSSFNRIIENLS
;
A
#
# COMPACT_ATOMS: atom_id res chain seq x y z
N LEU A 1 -8.13 -7.93 -0.83
CA LEU A 1 -9.07 -6.89 -0.40
C LEU A 1 -9.64 -7.15 0.99
N GLY A 2 -10.03 -8.39 1.29
CA GLY A 2 -10.57 -8.74 2.61
C GLY A 2 -9.67 -8.39 3.79
N GLU A 3 -8.37 -8.48 3.62
CA GLU A 3 -7.35 -8.12 4.61
C GLU A 3 -7.43 -6.64 4.99
N PHE A 4 -7.65 -5.77 4.01
CA PHE A 4 -7.73 -4.33 4.23
C PHE A 4 -9.05 -3.92 4.84
N LEU A 5 -10.13 -4.58 4.50
CA LEU A 5 -11.42 -4.41 5.16
C LEU A 5 -11.33 -4.82 6.64
N ALA A 6 -10.68 -5.95 6.93
CA ALA A 6 -10.44 -6.40 8.31
C ALA A 6 -9.53 -5.43 9.07
N LEU A 7 -8.51 -4.85 8.43
CA LEU A 7 -7.65 -3.84 9.04
C LEU A 7 -8.43 -2.57 9.38
N ALA A 8 -9.27 -2.08 8.50
CA ALA A 8 -10.12 -0.92 8.75
C ALA A 8 -11.03 -1.13 9.96
N VAL A 9 -11.72 -2.28 10.04
CA VAL A 9 -12.55 -2.65 11.20
C VAL A 9 -11.72 -2.75 12.49
N SER A 10 -10.51 -3.31 12.41
CA SER A 10 -9.62 -3.43 13.57
C SER A 10 -9.15 -2.05 14.08
N LEU A 11 -8.84 -1.13 13.16
CA LEU A 11 -8.48 0.25 13.51
C LEU A 11 -9.64 1.00 14.15
N ASP A 12 -10.85 0.81 13.63
CA ASP A 12 -12.06 1.38 14.22
C ASP A 12 -12.29 0.87 15.64
N HIS A 13 -12.17 -0.44 15.85
CA HIS A 13 -12.25 -1.05 17.18
C HIS A 13 -11.19 -0.51 18.16
N VAL A 14 -9.95 -0.36 17.71
CA VAL A 14 -8.86 0.25 18.52
C VAL A 14 -9.21 1.69 18.87
N SER A 15 -9.76 2.44 17.94
CA SER A 15 -10.19 3.82 18.16
C SER A 15 -11.22 3.92 19.28
N GLU A 16 -12.25 3.09 19.24
CA GLU A 16 -13.31 3.08 20.24
C GLU A 16 -12.82 2.60 21.60
N ARG A 17 -12.12 1.46 21.65
CA ARG A 17 -11.67 0.83 22.89
C ARG A 17 -10.63 1.65 23.65
N TYR A 18 -9.70 2.26 22.92
CA TYR A 18 -8.58 3.01 23.53
C TYR A 18 -8.72 4.52 23.37
N LYS A 19 -9.84 5.00 22.83
CA LYS A 19 -10.09 6.42 22.55
C LYS A 19 -8.95 7.06 21.76
N ASN A 20 -8.49 6.37 20.71
CA ASN A 20 -7.40 6.81 19.87
C ASN A 20 -7.94 7.49 18.60
N PRO A 21 -7.93 8.82 18.50
CA PRO A 21 -8.48 9.53 17.35
C PRO A 21 -7.68 9.30 16.06
N GLN A 22 -6.39 9.05 16.16
CA GLN A 22 -5.57 8.72 14.97
C GLN A 22 -5.96 7.38 14.35
N ALA A 23 -6.26 6.37 15.18
CA ALA A 23 -6.74 5.09 14.69
C ALA A 23 -8.07 5.22 13.93
N LYS A 24 -8.95 6.13 14.37
CA LYS A 24 -10.20 6.42 13.66
C LYS A 24 -9.94 7.02 12.28
N ILE A 25 -9.05 8.02 12.19
CA ILE A 25 -8.67 8.63 10.91
C ILE A 25 -8.04 7.61 9.97
N LEU A 26 -7.18 6.74 10.48
CA LEU A 26 -6.59 5.65 9.69
C LEU A 26 -7.64 4.68 9.16
N SER A 27 -8.65 4.32 9.97
CA SER A 27 -9.77 3.47 9.55
C SER A 27 -10.59 4.13 8.44
N GLU A 28 -11.06 5.34 8.66
CA GLU A 28 -11.90 6.08 7.70
C GLU A 28 -11.19 6.34 6.37
N THR A 29 -9.91 6.71 6.43
CA THR A 29 -9.10 6.93 5.22
C THR A 29 -8.77 5.64 4.48
N LEU A 30 -8.62 4.51 5.19
CA LEU A 30 -8.46 3.20 4.56
C LEU A 30 -9.74 2.76 3.84
N ASP A 31 -10.91 3.00 4.42
CA ASP A 31 -12.19 2.75 3.76
C ASP A 31 -12.34 3.59 2.48
N ALA A 32 -11.98 4.87 2.55
CA ALA A 32 -11.97 5.75 1.37
C ALA A 32 -10.99 5.25 0.29
N ALA A 33 -9.80 4.81 0.69
CA ALA A 33 -8.81 4.23 -0.22
C ALA A 33 -9.32 2.95 -0.88
N THR A 34 -9.96 2.07 -0.13
CA THR A 34 -10.58 0.84 -0.63
C THR A 34 -11.66 1.14 -1.66
N THR A 35 -12.47 2.16 -1.41
CA THR A 35 -13.48 2.64 -2.36
C THR A 35 -12.84 3.10 -3.67
N GLN A 36 -11.79 3.92 -3.61
CA GLN A 36 -11.05 4.37 -4.79
C GLN A 36 -10.40 3.20 -5.55
N TYR A 37 -9.84 2.26 -4.82
CA TYR A 37 -9.26 1.03 -5.37
C TYR A 37 -10.28 0.25 -6.21
N LEU A 38 -11.50 0.08 -5.72
CA LEU A 38 -12.57 -0.61 -6.42
C LEU A 38 -13.09 0.21 -7.62
N LEU A 39 -13.32 1.49 -7.45
CA LEU A 39 -13.82 2.38 -8.51
C LEU A 39 -12.85 2.47 -9.69
N ASN A 40 -11.55 2.39 -9.44
CA ASN A 40 -10.50 2.45 -10.46
C ASN A 40 -10.05 1.06 -10.96
N ASN A 41 -10.78 0.00 -10.62
CA ASN A 41 -10.51 -1.37 -11.09
C ASN A 41 -9.07 -1.83 -10.79
N LYS A 42 -8.57 -1.59 -9.58
CA LYS A 42 -7.21 -1.95 -9.16
C LYS A 42 -7.11 -3.35 -8.54
N SER A 43 -8.15 -4.16 -8.64
CA SER A 43 -8.10 -5.57 -8.25
C SER A 43 -7.08 -6.34 -9.09
N PRO A 44 -6.35 -7.31 -8.49
CA PRO A 44 -5.31 -8.02 -9.21
C PRO A 44 -5.86 -8.93 -10.30
N SER A 45 -5.17 -8.95 -11.44
CA SER A 45 -5.40 -9.92 -12.51
C SER A 45 -4.60 -11.20 -12.26
N ARG A 46 -5.07 -12.30 -12.83
CA ARG A 46 -4.33 -13.57 -12.84
C ARG A 46 -3.44 -13.72 -14.07
N LYS A 47 -3.47 -12.77 -15.00
CA LYS A 47 -2.69 -12.79 -16.23
C LYS A 47 -1.36 -12.08 -16.08
N VAL A 48 -0.32 -12.66 -16.66
CA VAL A 48 1.01 -12.03 -16.73
C VAL A 48 0.95 -10.76 -17.58
N ASN A 49 1.72 -9.75 -17.21
CA ASN A 49 1.75 -8.40 -17.79
C ASN A 49 0.51 -7.54 -17.53
N GLU A 50 -0.41 -8.01 -16.70
CA GLU A 50 -1.48 -7.19 -16.13
C GLU A 50 -1.17 -6.87 -14.65
N LEU A 51 -2.01 -6.06 -14.02
CA LEU A 51 -1.86 -5.69 -12.62
C LEU A 51 -1.86 -6.93 -11.71
N ASP A 52 -0.76 -7.19 -11.03
CA ASP A 52 -0.66 -8.28 -10.06
C ASP A 52 -0.96 -7.83 -8.62
N ASN A 53 -0.85 -8.73 -7.64
CA ASN A 53 -1.06 -8.39 -6.23
C ASN A 53 -0.15 -7.28 -5.73
N ARG A 54 1.10 -7.22 -6.18
CA ARG A 54 2.07 -6.20 -5.76
C ARG A 54 1.68 -4.82 -6.28
N GLY A 55 1.29 -4.73 -7.54
CA GLY A 55 0.77 -3.50 -8.13
C GLY A 55 -0.56 -3.07 -7.51
N SER A 56 -1.43 -4.02 -7.21
CA SER A 56 -2.71 -3.79 -6.53
C SER A 56 -2.50 -3.22 -5.12
N HIS A 57 -1.59 -3.77 -4.33
CA HIS A 57 -1.20 -3.25 -3.03
C HIS A 57 -0.57 -1.86 -3.11
N PHE A 58 0.26 -1.61 -4.12
CA PHE A 58 0.81 -0.29 -4.39
C PHE A 58 -0.29 0.76 -4.60
N TYR A 59 -1.29 0.46 -5.42
CA TYR A 59 -2.40 1.38 -5.64
C TYR A 59 -3.23 1.64 -4.39
N LEU A 60 -3.48 0.62 -3.58
CA LEU A 60 -4.16 0.82 -2.30
C LEU A 60 -3.35 1.74 -1.37
N ALA A 61 -2.04 1.52 -1.27
CA ALA A 61 -1.16 2.38 -0.48
C ALA A 61 -1.14 3.82 -0.99
N MET A 62 -1.14 4.01 -2.31
CA MET A 62 -1.21 5.34 -2.94
C MET A 62 -2.52 6.05 -2.58
N TYR A 63 -3.65 5.38 -2.74
CA TYR A 63 -4.96 5.95 -2.40
C TYR A 63 -5.10 6.25 -0.91
N TRP A 64 -4.56 5.39 -0.05
CA TRP A 64 -4.57 5.63 1.40
C TRP A 64 -3.71 6.83 1.76
N ALA A 65 -2.50 6.96 1.22
CA ALA A 65 -1.66 8.13 1.41
C ALA A 65 -2.34 9.42 0.93
N GLN A 66 -3.01 9.38 -0.22
CA GLN A 66 -3.79 10.50 -0.75
C GLN A 66 -4.97 10.87 0.16
N ALA A 67 -5.70 9.90 0.68
CA ALA A 67 -6.80 10.15 1.62
C ALA A 67 -6.29 10.76 2.93
N LEU A 68 -5.18 10.28 3.47
CA LEU A 68 -4.53 10.85 4.65
C LEU A 68 -4.02 12.27 4.40
N ALA A 69 -3.54 12.55 3.18
CA ALA A 69 -3.06 13.88 2.78
C ALA A 69 -4.19 14.93 2.62
N THR A 70 -5.42 14.50 2.45
CA THR A 70 -6.59 15.37 2.21
C THR A 70 -7.54 15.48 3.40
N GLN A 71 -7.42 14.62 4.42
CA GLN A 71 -8.23 14.74 5.64
C GLN A 71 -7.87 16.01 6.43
N GLU A 72 -8.83 16.55 7.17
CA GLU A 72 -8.68 17.82 7.88
C GLU A 72 -8.70 17.68 9.42
N GLU A 73 -8.87 16.47 9.95
CA GLU A 73 -9.02 16.24 11.38
C GLU A 73 -7.68 16.20 12.13
N ASP A 74 -6.62 15.67 11.49
CA ASP A 74 -5.26 15.61 12.05
C ASP A 74 -4.26 16.25 11.09
N LYS A 75 -3.81 17.44 11.46
CA LYS A 75 -2.88 18.24 10.63
C LYS A 75 -1.47 17.64 10.56
N GLU A 76 -1.05 16.93 11.59
CA GLU A 76 0.26 16.27 11.62
C GLU A 76 0.29 15.10 10.62
N LEU A 77 -0.70 14.22 10.67
CA LEU A 77 -0.88 13.13 9.70
C LEU A 77 -1.02 13.69 8.28
N LYS A 78 -1.84 14.72 8.09
CA LYS A 78 -2.00 15.38 6.79
C LYS A 78 -0.66 15.87 6.23
N SER A 79 0.10 16.63 7.00
CA SER A 79 1.39 17.16 6.57
C SER A 79 2.40 16.06 6.23
N ARG A 80 2.46 15.03 7.04
CA ARG A 80 3.34 13.88 6.86
C ARG A 80 3.00 13.12 5.58
N PHE A 81 1.75 12.77 5.39
CA PHE A 81 1.31 11.98 4.23
C PHE A 81 1.17 12.80 2.95
N PHE A 82 1.04 14.12 3.03
CA PHE A 82 1.06 14.98 1.85
C PHE A 82 2.36 14.83 1.05
N LYS A 83 3.50 14.84 1.71
CA LYS A 83 4.81 14.65 1.07
C LYS A 83 4.95 13.27 0.47
N ILE A 84 4.45 12.26 1.16
CA ILE A 84 4.50 10.86 0.73
C ILE A 84 3.58 10.63 -0.46
N ALA A 85 2.33 11.08 -0.39
CA ALA A 85 1.36 10.99 -1.48
C ALA A 85 1.88 11.65 -2.75
N LYS A 86 2.51 12.82 -2.62
CA LYS A 86 3.15 13.51 -3.74
C LYS A 86 4.25 12.67 -4.38
N LYS A 87 5.19 12.15 -3.57
CA LYS A 87 6.28 11.31 -4.07
C LYS A 87 5.79 10.02 -4.73
N ILE A 88 4.80 9.37 -4.15
CA ILE A 88 4.19 8.16 -4.72
C ILE A 88 3.54 8.48 -6.07
N SER A 89 2.75 9.54 -6.14
CA SER A 89 2.05 9.93 -7.37
C SER A 89 3.01 10.35 -8.49
N GLU A 90 4.07 11.08 -8.16
CA GLU A 90 5.11 11.48 -9.12
C GLU A 90 5.91 10.29 -9.67
N ASN A 91 6.01 9.21 -8.91
CA ASN A 91 6.76 8.01 -9.28
C ASN A 91 5.86 6.84 -9.69
N GLU A 92 4.56 7.03 -9.85
CA GLU A 92 3.60 5.96 -10.16
C GLU A 92 4.03 5.13 -11.38
N THR A 93 4.31 5.78 -12.50
CA THR A 93 4.72 5.10 -13.75
C THR A 93 5.98 4.27 -13.54
N LYS A 94 7.01 4.86 -12.94
CA LYS A 94 8.28 4.18 -12.67
C LYS A 94 8.11 2.99 -11.74
N ILE A 95 7.34 3.14 -10.66
CA ILE A 95 7.06 2.06 -9.71
C ILE A 95 6.32 0.92 -10.41
N MET A 96 5.32 1.23 -11.23
CA MET A 96 4.58 0.22 -11.98
C MET A 96 5.46 -0.51 -13.01
N GLU A 97 6.39 0.19 -13.67
CA GLU A 97 7.37 -0.44 -14.55
C GLU A 97 8.27 -1.42 -13.79
N GLU A 98 8.78 -1.01 -12.61
CA GLU A 98 9.62 -1.86 -11.76
C GLU A 98 8.85 -3.10 -11.26
N LEU A 99 7.59 -2.94 -10.84
CA LEU A 99 6.73 -4.04 -10.40
C LEU A 99 6.40 -5.00 -11.56
N ASN A 100 6.06 -4.46 -12.72
CA ASN A 100 5.72 -5.26 -13.90
C ASN A 100 6.94 -6.02 -14.45
N ALA A 101 8.13 -5.44 -14.37
CA ALA A 101 9.36 -6.09 -14.79
C ALA A 101 9.67 -7.36 -13.97
N ALA A 102 9.17 -7.47 -12.75
CA ALA A 102 9.32 -8.66 -11.91
C ALA A 102 8.31 -9.78 -12.22
N GLN A 103 7.27 -9.50 -13.01
CA GLN A 103 6.24 -10.49 -13.35
C GLN A 103 6.77 -11.55 -14.32
N GLY A 104 6.27 -12.78 -14.15
CA GLY A 104 6.59 -13.90 -15.04
C GLY A 104 8.05 -14.37 -14.97
N GLN A 105 8.83 -13.83 -14.03
CA GLN A 105 10.20 -14.25 -13.80
C GLN A 105 10.27 -15.23 -12.61
N PRO A 106 11.07 -16.30 -12.73
CA PRO A 106 11.35 -17.15 -11.57
C PRO A 106 12.00 -16.33 -10.45
N MET A 107 11.48 -16.46 -9.23
CA MET A 107 12.01 -15.79 -8.06
C MET A 107 12.68 -16.80 -7.13
N ASP A 108 13.94 -16.55 -6.79
CA ASP A 108 14.66 -17.30 -5.77
C ASP A 108 14.27 -16.78 -4.38
N ILE A 109 13.59 -17.62 -3.61
CA ILE A 109 13.21 -17.33 -2.22
C ILE A 109 13.92 -18.24 -1.21
N GLY A 110 14.84 -19.09 -1.65
CA GLY A 110 15.58 -20.02 -0.80
C GLY A 110 14.83 -21.30 -0.44
N GLY A 111 13.64 -21.55 -0.98
CA GLY A 111 12.81 -22.72 -0.77
C GLY A 111 11.41 -22.41 -0.25
N TYR A 112 10.48 -23.36 -0.36
CA TYR A 112 9.08 -23.16 0.02
C TYR A 112 8.80 -23.35 1.51
N PHE A 113 9.55 -24.24 2.18
CA PHE A 113 9.33 -24.58 3.59
C PHE A 113 10.01 -23.61 4.56
N LEU A 114 11.20 -23.13 4.21
CA LEU A 114 11.97 -22.13 4.95
C LEU A 114 12.52 -21.12 3.95
N PRO A 115 11.68 -20.19 3.47
CA PRO A 115 12.16 -19.14 2.57
C PRO A 115 13.25 -18.31 3.24
N ASP A 116 14.22 -17.88 2.46
CA ASP A 116 15.17 -16.87 2.89
C ASP A 116 14.47 -15.51 3.00
N ASP A 117 14.49 -14.88 4.17
CA ASP A 117 13.73 -13.67 4.45
C ASP A 117 14.12 -12.50 3.54
N GLU A 118 15.41 -12.35 3.23
CA GLU A 118 15.88 -11.30 2.33
C GLU A 118 15.44 -11.55 0.89
N LYS A 119 15.58 -12.79 0.40
CA LYS A 119 15.15 -13.17 -0.94
C LYS A 119 13.64 -13.10 -1.10
N ALA A 120 12.87 -13.54 -0.10
CA ALA A 120 11.42 -13.43 -0.09
C ALA A 120 10.97 -11.96 -0.07
N SER A 121 11.60 -11.12 0.74
CA SER A 121 11.33 -9.69 0.78
C SER A 121 11.60 -9.01 -0.56
N ASN A 122 12.72 -9.32 -1.22
CA ASN A 122 13.05 -8.80 -2.54
C ASN A 122 12.04 -9.23 -3.61
N ALA A 123 11.55 -10.47 -3.55
CA ALA A 123 10.52 -10.97 -4.47
C ALA A 123 9.17 -10.27 -4.29
N MET A 124 8.79 -9.98 -3.03
CA MET A 124 7.52 -9.31 -2.72
C MET A 124 7.57 -7.79 -2.85
N ARG A 125 8.76 -7.19 -2.75
CA ARG A 125 8.99 -5.74 -2.80
C ARG A 125 10.02 -5.37 -3.86
N PRO A 126 9.77 -5.68 -5.15
CA PRO A 126 10.76 -5.51 -6.21
C PRO A 126 10.95 -4.06 -6.69
N SER A 127 10.08 -3.12 -6.31
CA SER A 127 10.22 -1.73 -6.69
C SER A 127 11.17 -0.99 -5.73
N SER A 128 12.38 -0.70 -6.17
CA SER A 128 13.34 0.08 -5.39
C SER A 128 12.88 1.53 -5.15
N SER A 129 12.17 2.11 -6.11
CA SER A 129 11.59 3.45 -5.97
C SER A 129 10.53 3.50 -4.88
N PHE A 130 9.62 2.54 -4.85
CA PHE A 130 8.57 2.45 -3.82
C PHE A 130 9.15 2.14 -2.44
N ASN A 131 10.08 1.19 -2.35
CA ASN A 131 10.77 0.85 -1.10
C ASN A 131 11.44 2.08 -0.46
N ARG A 132 12.13 2.88 -1.28
CA ARG A 132 12.79 4.11 -0.81
C ARG A 132 11.80 5.14 -0.26
N ILE A 133 10.64 5.29 -0.89
CA ILE A 133 9.60 6.18 -0.39
C ILE A 133 9.08 5.71 0.96
N ILE A 134 8.81 4.41 1.12
CA ILE A 134 8.33 3.82 2.37
C ILE A 134 9.38 3.93 3.49
N GLU A 135 10.65 3.68 3.21
CA GLU A 135 11.74 3.79 4.18
C GLU A 135 11.92 5.22 4.72
N ASN A 136 11.50 6.22 3.98
CA ASN A 136 11.53 7.62 4.39
C ASN A 136 10.23 8.10 5.08
N LEU A 137 9.35 7.19 5.49
CA LEU A 137 8.11 7.48 6.21
C LEU A 137 8.34 7.99 7.65
N SER A 138 9.44 7.64 8.26
CA SER A 138 9.80 8.03 9.64
C SER A 138 10.35 9.45 9.75
#